data_11e635e39799099f13b383c68db8a8cc
#
_entry.id   11e635e39799099f13b383c68db8a8cc
#
_cell.length_a   1.000
_cell.length_b   1.000
_cell.length_c   1.000
_cell.angle_alpha   90.00
_cell.angle_beta   90.00
_cell.angle_gamma   90.00
#
_symmetry.space_group_name_H-M   'P 1'
#
loop_
_entity.id
_entity.type
_entity.pdbx_description
1 polymer ?
#
loop_
_entity_poly.entity_id
_entity_poly.type
_entity_poly.pdbx_seq_one_letter_code
_entity_poly.pdbx_strand_id
1 'polypeptide(L)'
;ELVELGVSGLALSPAEDARVRARVMELSSKVPVVTFNTDLPESGRLCYVGPDNYAFGRASAGLMNLLLAGKGSVLVVGGQENNLAHRQRVDGFRDEAESQFPGLELLPTENCGDDQKLAHDIVCRALREHPDLGGVYISVNGQIGACEALTEMGAAGRVRLICHDLIPANIENVRRGVIDFLIDQDAHMQGNRPTELLLDYLLCGDNP
;
A
#
# COMPACT_ATOMS: atom_id res chain seq x y z
N GLU A 1 -5.56 8.74 -27.42
CA GLU A 1 -5.13 10.16 -27.50
C GLU A 1 -3.60 10.31 -27.47
N LEU A 2 -2.87 10.01 -26.36
CA LEU A 2 -1.40 10.22 -26.28
C LEU A 2 -0.65 9.49 -27.39
N VAL A 3 -0.99 8.25 -27.67
CA VAL A 3 -0.36 7.47 -28.77
C VAL A 3 -0.68 8.07 -30.15
N GLU A 4 -1.88 8.60 -30.34
CA GLU A 4 -2.26 9.33 -31.57
C GLU A 4 -1.51 10.66 -31.71
N LEU A 5 -1.09 11.25 -30.58
CA LEU A 5 -0.21 12.43 -30.55
C LEU A 5 1.27 12.09 -30.78
N GLY A 6 1.61 10.82 -30.96
CA GLY A 6 2.95 10.38 -31.34
C GLY A 6 3.94 10.22 -30.17
N VAL A 7 3.45 9.94 -28.95
CA VAL A 7 4.35 9.58 -27.83
C VAL A 7 5.06 8.27 -28.13
N SER A 8 6.33 8.17 -27.77
CA SER A 8 7.18 7.02 -28.03
C SER A 8 7.06 5.92 -26.96
N GLY A 9 6.52 6.22 -25.78
CA GLY A 9 6.33 5.28 -24.68
C GLY A 9 5.37 5.84 -23.63
N LEU A 10 4.89 4.97 -22.72
CA LEU A 10 3.95 5.32 -21.67
C LEU A 10 4.41 4.79 -20.31
N ALA A 11 4.36 5.64 -19.30
CA ALA A 11 4.42 5.22 -17.89
C ALA A 11 3.02 5.38 -17.27
N LEU A 12 2.51 4.33 -16.62
CA LEU A 12 1.13 4.25 -16.14
C LEU A 12 1.07 3.74 -14.70
N SER A 13 0.20 4.32 -13.89
CA SER A 13 -0.27 3.73 -12.62
C SER A 13 -1.73 3.28 -12.80
N PRO A 14 -1.96 2.04 -13.26
CA PRO A 14 -3.27 1.59 -13.69
C PRO A 14 -4.14 1.08 -12.54
N ALA A 15 -5.46 1.24 -12.67
CA ALA A 15 -6.40 0.46 -11.85
C ALA A 15 -6.48 -0.98 -12.39
N GLU A 16 -6.72 -1.95 -11.50
CA GLU A 16 -6.96 -3.34 -11.89
C GLU A 16 -8.42 -3.52 -12.36
N ASP A 17 -8.64 -3.37 -13.64
CA ASP A 17 -9.92 -3.55 -14.32
C ASP A 17 -9.69 -4.26 -15.65
N ALA A 18 -10.57 -5.17 -16.03
CA ALA A 18 -10.44 -5.94 -17.27
C ALA A 18 -10.41 -5.04 -18.53
N ARG A 19 -11.15 -3.93 -18.53
CA ARG A 19 -11.16 -2.97 -19.64
C ARG A 19 -9.85 -2.19 -19.70
N VAL A 20 -9.31 -1.80 -18.53
CA VAL A 20 -7.99 -1.15 -18.43
C VAL A 20 -6.91 -2.10 -18.94
N ARG A 21 -6.92 -3.36 -18.50
CA ARG A 21 -5.99 -4.40 -18.95
C ARG A 21 -6.03 -4.59 -20.46
N ALA A 22 -7.22 -4.76 -21.02
CA ALA A 22 -7.39 -4.91 -22.48
C ALA A 22 -6.87 -3.69 -23.24
N ARG A 23 -7.12 -2.48 -22.72
CA ARG A 23 -6.63 -1.25 -23.35
C ARG A 23 -5.12 -1.10 -23.24
N VAL A 24 -4.51 -1.44 -22.10
CA VAL A 24 -3.05 -1.43 -21.94
C VAL A 24 -2.42 -2.46 -22.88
N MET A 25 -2.98 -3.66 -23.01
CA MET A 25 -2.50 -4.70 -23.94
C MET A 25 -2.54 -4.20 -25.41
N GLU A 26 -3.61 -3.53 -25.83
CA GLU A 26 -3.68 -2.89 -27.15
C GLU A 26 -2.58 -1.82 -27.33
N LEU A 27 -2.36 -0.98 -26.32
CA LEU A 27 -1.35 0.07 -26.36
C LEU A 27 0.08 -0.49 -26.38
N SER A 28 0.34 -1.55 -25.60
CA SER A 28 1.65 -2.21 -25.53
C SER A 28 2.11 -2.83 -26.86
N SER A 29 1.16 -3.09 -27.78
CA SER A 29 1.49 -3.54 -29.13
C SER A 29 1.97 -2.39 -30.05
N LYS A 30 1.81 -1.14 -29.62
CA LYS A 30 2.13 0.06 -30.42
C LYS A 30 3.32 0.83 -29.86
N VAL A 31 3.42 0.92 -28.54
CA VAL A 31 4.48 1.63 -27.82
C VAL A 31 4.84 0.86 -26.55
N PRO A 32 6.10 0.93 -26.05
CA PRO A 32 6.47 0.33 -24.79
C PRO A 32 5.69 0.98 -23.64
N VAL A 33 5.22 0.14 -22.72
CA VAL A 33 4.47 0.55 -21.53
C VAL A 33 5.19 0.07 -20.29
N VAL A 34 5.46 0.97 -19.36
CA VAL A 34 5.96 0.65 -18.01
C VAL A 34 4.85 0.97 -17.00
N THR A 35 4.55 0.03 -16.11
CA THR A 35 3.66 0.31 -14.98
C THR A 35 4.46 0.71 -13.74
N PHE A 36 3.90 1.56 -12.90
CA PHE A 36 4.54 1.96 -11.64
C PHE A 36 3.51 2.15 -10.52
N ASN A 37 3.95 2.16 -9.26
CA ASN A 37 3.13 2.27 -8.05
C ASN A 37 2.15 1.09 -7.87
N THR A 38 1.25 0.87 -8.80
CA THR A 38 0.41 -0.33 -8.89
C THR A 38 0.65 -1.03 -10.21
N ASP A 39 0.67 -2.35 -10.19
CA ASP A 39 0.94 -3.16 -11.36
C ASP A 39 -0.33 -3.63 -12.07
N LEU A 40 -0.15 -4.05 -13.32
CA LEU A 40 -1.17 -4.71 -14.13
C LEU A 40 -0.54 -5.89 -14.88
N PRO A 41 -0.33 -7.03 -14.19
CA PRO A 41 0.24 -8.23 -14.82
C PRO A 41 -0.57 -8.67 -16.05
N GLU A 42 0.08 -9.35 -16.99
CA GLU A 42 -0.55 -9.86 -18.22
C GLU A 42 -1.13 -8.78 -19.15
N SER A 43 -0.71 -7.53 -19.00
CA SER A 43 -1.14 -6.41 -19.85
C SER A 43 -0.21 -6.16 -21.06
N GLY A 44 0.84 -6.96 -21.23
CA GLY A 44 1.85 -6.74 -22.26
C GLY A 44 2.83 -5.61 -21.93
N ARG A 45 2.81 -5.09 -20.70
CA ARG A 45 3.76 -4.08 -20.23
C ARG A 45 5.20 -4.58 -20.30
N LEU A 46 6.13 -3.66 -20.51
CA LEU A 46 7.57 -3.96 -20.55
C LEU A 46 8.07 -4.44 -19.18
N CYS A 47 7.80 -3.63 -18.13
CA CYS A 47 8.12 -3.96 -16.75
C CYS A 47 7.23 -3.19 -15.76
N TYR A 48 7.38 -3.53 -14.48
CA TYR A 48 6.78 -2.82 -13.35
C TYR A 48 7.88 -2.17 -12.51
N VAL A 49 7.63 -0.93 -12.10
CA VAL A 49 8.50 -0.17 -11.19
C VAL A 49 7.73 0.13 -9.91
N GLY A 50 8.07 -0.55 -8.86
CA GLY A 50 7.43 -0.40 -7.55
C GLY A 50 7.88 -1.47 -6.57
N PRO A 51 7.40 -1.41 -5.32
CA PRO A 51 7.73 -2.39 -4.31
C PRO A 51 7.02 -3.73 -4.55
N ASP A 52 7.55 -4.78 -3.96
CA ASP A 52 6.79 -6.01 -3.73
C ASP A 52 5.78 -5.75 -2.60
N ASN A 53 4.55 -5.40 -2.99
CA ASN A 53 3.50 -5.04 -2.05
C ASN A 53 3.07 -6.21 -1.15
N TYR A 54 3.14 -7.44 -1.65
CA TYR A 54 2.85 -8.63 -0.84
C TYR A 54 3.93 -8.83 0.24
N ALA A 55 5.20 -8.70 -0.13
CA ALA A 55 6.31 -8.75 0.83
C ALA A 55 6.23 -7.61 1.85
N PHE A 56 5.76 -6.42 1.47
CA PHE A 56 5.50 -5.32 2.42
C PHE A 56 4.43 -5.68 3.44
N GLY A 57 3.34 -6.32 3.03
CA GLY A 57 2.33 -6.85 3.94
C GLY A 57 2.91 -7.84 4.93
N ARG A 58 3.68 -8.82 4.45
CA ARG A 58 4.36 -9.82 5.29
C ARG A 58 5.30 -9.17 6.30
N ALA A 59 6.14 -8.24 5.86
CA ALA A 59 7.03 -7.50 6.74
C ALA A 59 6.27 -6.73 7.83
N SER A 60 5.14 -6.11 7.47
CA SER A 60 4.27 -5.40 8.42
C SER A 60 3.70 -6.34 9.49
N ALA A 61 3.30 -7.56 9.12
CA ALA A 61 2.85 -8.57 10.09
C ALA A 61 3.97 -8.97 11.05
N GLY A 62 5.20 -9.19 10.54
CA GLY A 62 6.37 -9.46 11.36
C GLY A 62 6.69 -8.33 12.35
N LEU A 63 6.65 -7.08 11.89
CA LEU A 63 6.84 -5.90 12.74
C LEU A 63 5.72 -5.78 13.79
N MET A 64 4.46 -6.01 13.42
CA MET A 64 3.33 -6.00 14.34
C MET A 64 3.48 -7.07 15.42
N ASN A 65 3.88 -8.29 15.03
CA ASN A 65 4.16 -9.36 15.96
C ASN A 65 5.25 -8.99 16.99
N LEU A 66 6.32 -8.33 16.54
CA LEU A 66 7.38 -7.83 17.45
C LEU A 66 6.84 -6.76 18.41
N LEU A 67 6.07 -5.80 17.92
CA LEU A 67 5.50 -4.73 18.73
C LEU A 67 4.54 -5.25 19.81
N LEU A 68 3.81 -6.32 19.49
CA LEU A 68 2.83 -6.94 20.40
C LEU A 68 3.42 -8.11 21.22
N ALA A 69 4.72 -8.32 21.14
CA ALA A 69 5.40 -9.42 21.83
C ALA A 69 4.75 -10.79 21.56
N GLY A 70 4.29 -11.00 20.33
CA GLY A 70 3.74 -12.27 19.87
C GLY A 70 2.26 -12.50 20.15
N LYS A 71 1.52 -11.54 20.75
CA LYS A 71 0.11 -11.75 21.12
C LYS A 71 -0.68 -10.45 21.16
N GLY A 72 -1.85 -10.43 20.54
CA GLY A 72 -2.79 -9.31 20.60
C GLY A 72 -3.74 -9.26 19.42
N SER A 73 -4.80 -8.48 19.54
CA SER A 73 -5.76 -8.24 18.46
C SER A 73 -5.26 -7.13 17.52
N VAL A 74 -5.46 -7.32 16.22
CA VAL A 74 -4.97 -6.40 15.18
C VAL A 74 -6.08 -6.11 14.17
N LEU A 75 -6.34 -4.82 13.96
CA LEU A 75 -7.18 -4.33 12.87
C LEU A 75 -6.32 -4.07 11.63
N VAL A 76 -6.73 -4.61 10.49
CA VAL A 76 -6.16 -4.28 9.18
C VAL A 76 -7.13 -3.37 8.43
N VAL A 77 -6.65 -2.19 8.01
CA VAL A 77 -7.42 -1.26 7.20
C VAL A 77 -6.85 -1.23 5.79
N GLY A 78 -7.66 -1.68 4.85
CA GLY A 78 -7.38 -1.72 3.42
C GLY A 78 -8.00 -0.55 2.66
N GLY A 79 -7.84 -0.58 1.34
CA GLY A 79 -8.35 0.43 0.42
C GLY A 79 -9.27 -0.13 -0.64
N GLN A 80 -9.11 0.37 -1.85
CA GLN A 80 -9.97 -0.01 -2.98
C GLN A 80 -9.64 -1.42 -3.47
N GLU A 81 -10.67 -2.23 -3.69
CA GLU A 81 -10.52 -3.62 -4.16
C GLU A 81 -9.91 -3.73 -5.58
N ASN A 82 -10.11 -2.71 -6.41
CA ASN A 82 -9.55 -2.62 -7.76
C ASN A 82 -8.12 -2.04 -7.81
N ASN A 83 -7.45 -1.92 -6.66
CA ASN A 83 -6.04 -1.56 -6.56
C ASN A 83 -5.23 -2.80 -6.13
N LEU A 84 -4.44 -3.34 -7.05
CA LEU A 84 -3.65 -4.54 -6.80
C LEU A 84 -2.66 -4.36 -5.63
N ALA A 85 -2.02 -3.20 -5.53
CA ALA A 85 -1.06 -2.91 -4.46
C ALA A 85 -1.74 -2.95 -3.08
N HIS A 86 -2.95 -2.40 -2.96
CA HIS A 86 -3.71 -2.41 -1.71
C HIS A 86 -4.07 -3.83 -1.28
N ARG A 87 -4.58 -4.65 -2.22
CA ARG A 87 -4.90 -6.05 -1.92
C ARG A 87 -3.67 -6.84 -1.51
N GLN A 88 -2.60 -6.75 -2.29
CA GLN A 88 -1.37 -7.49 -2.00
C GLN A 88 -0.80 -7.19 -0.61
N ARG A 89 -0.88 -5.94 -0.13
CA ARG A 89 -0.45 -5.59 1.24
C ARG A 89 -1.33 -6.23 2.30
N VAL A 90 -2.65 -6.20 2.09
CA VAL A 90 -3.60 -6.85 3.02
C VAL A 90 -3.41 -8.36 3.01
N ASP A 91 -3.33 -8.98 1.83
CA ASP A 91 -3.16 -10.43 1.68
C ASP A 91 -1.84 -10.89 2.31
N GLY A 92 -0.74 -10.20 2.00
CA GLY A 92 0.57 -10.52 2.57
C GLY A 92 0.60 -10.39 4.10
N PHE A 93 -0.07 -9.38 4.67
CA PHE A 93 -0.17 -9.23 6.11
C PHE A 93 -0.94 -10.39 6.75
N ARG A 94 -2.11 -10.72 6.17
CA ARG A 94 -2.97 -11.78 6.69
C ARG A 94 -2.30 -13.14 6.58
N ASP A 95 -1.78 -13.49 5.41
CA ASP A 95 -1.13 -14.78 5.17
C ASP A 95 0.06 -15.03 6.10
N GLU A 96 0.87 -14.00 6.33
CA GLU A 96 2.01 -14.09 7.26
C GLU A 96 1.54 -14.19 8.71
N ALA A 97 0.56 -13.38 9.12
CA ALA A 97 0.04 -13.41 10.48
C ALA A 97 -0.61 -14.77 10.79
N GLU A 98 -1.48 -15.27 9.89
CA GLU A 98 -2.19 -16.53 10.09
C GLU A 98 -1.24 -17.74 10.05
N SER A 99 -0.20 -17.74 9.22
CA SER A 99 0.72 -18.87 9.07
C SER A 99 1.87 -18.87 10.08
N GLN A 100 2.42 -17.70 10.44
CA GLN A 100 3.65 -17.59 11.24
C GLN A 100 3.41 -17.05 12.64
N PHE A 101 2.33 -16.30 12.88
CA PHE A 101 2.09 -15.59 14.14
C PHE A 101 0.71 -15.91 14.74
N PRO A 102 0.45 -17.17 15.15
CA PRO A 102 -0.89 -17.58 15.61
C PRO A 102 -1.35 -16.89 16.91
N GLY A 103 -0.49 -16.13 17.55
CA GLY A 103 -0.86 -15.29 18.69
C GLY A 103 -1.46 -13.92 18.30
N LEU A 104 -1.38 -13.55 17.03
CA LEU A 104 -2.07 -12.36 16.51
C LEU A 104 -3.51 -12.72 16.11
N GLU A 105 -4.47 -12.10 16.75
CA GLU A 105 -5.89 -12.25 16.45
C GLU A 105 -6.31 -11.17 15.47
N LEU A 106 -6.52 -11.53 14.20
CA LEU A 106 -6.91 -10.59 13.17
C LEU A 106 -8.42 -10.31 13.23
N LEU A 107 -8.76 -9.05 13.46
CA LEU A 107 -10.13 -8.58 13.26
C LEU A 107 -10.51 -8.63 11.77
N PRO A 108 -11.82 -8.61 11.43
CA PRO A 108 -12.24 -8.46 10.06
C PRO A 108 -11.60 -7.24 9.40
N THR A 109 -11.04 -7.42 8.20
CA THR A 109 -10.44 -6.30 7.45
C THR A 109 -11.52 -5.30 7.05
N GLU A 110 -11.23 -4.03 7.28
CA GLU A 110 -12.10 -2.93 6.87
C GLU A 110 -11.44 -2.09 5.77
N ASN A 111 -12.25 -1.53 4.88
CA ASN A 111 -11.76 -0.73 3.76
C ASN A 111 -12.15 0.75 3.94
N CYS A 112 -11.16 1.63 3.97
CA CYS A 112 -11.40 3.08 4.07
C CYS A 112 -11.42 3.79 2.70
N GLY A 113 -11.10 3.10 1.60
CA GLY A 113 -11.13 3.67 0.25
C GLY A 113 -10.21 4.88 0.05
N ASP A 114 -9.09 4.96 0.78
CA ASP A 114 -8.16 6.10 0.83
C ASP A 114 -8.75 7.39 1.47
N ASP A 115 -9.89 7.27 2.17
CA ASP A 115 -10.55 8.38 2.85
C ASP A 115 -10.08 8.49 4.31
N GLN A 116 -9.52 9.64 4.68
CA GLN A 116 -8.99 9.90 6.04
C GLN A 116 -10.08 9.88 7.10
N LYS A 117 -11.26 10.44 6.78
CA LYS A 117 -12.38 10.49 7.71
C LYS A 117 -12.94 9.09 7.95
N LEU A 118 -13.08 8.29 6.90
CA LEU A 118 -13.54 6.92 7.05
C LEU A 118 -12.54 6.07 7.82
N ALA A 119 -11.23 6.24 7.60
CA ALA A 119 -10.19 5.58 8.39
C ALA A 119 -10.28 5.97 9.87
N HIS A 120 -10.49 7.26 10.19
CA HIS A 120 -10.73 7.72 11.55
C HIS A 120 -11.95 7.03 12.18
N ASP A 121 -13.09 7.03 11.48
CA ASP A 121 -14.34 6.47 12.01
C ASP A 121 -14.23 4.94 12.25
N ILE A 122 -13.52 4.23 11.34
CA ILE A 122 -13.19 2.80 11.48
C ILE A 122 -12.38 2.54 12.74
N VAL A 123 -11.28 3.27 12.93
CA VAL A 123 -10.38 3.08 14.09
C VAL A 123 -11.10 3.46 15.38
N CYS A 124 -11.86 4.56 15.41
CA CYS A 124 -12.68 4.93 16.58
C CYS A 124 -13.69 3.86 16.96
N ARG A 125 -14.36 3.25 15.97
CA ARG A 125 -15.31 2.15 16.20
C ARG A 125 -14.59 0.92 16.74
N ALA A 126 -13.50 0.50 16.12
CA ALA A 126 -12.73 -0.66 16.57
C ALA A 126 -12.24 -0.51 18.03
N LEU A 127 -11.79 0.69 18.42
CA LEU A 127 -11.36 0.97 19.79
C LEU A 127 -12.50 0.89 20.82
N ARG A 128 -13.73 1.18 20.41
CA ARG A 128 -14.91 1.05 21.30
C ARG A 128 -15.39 -0.39 21.43
N GLU A 129 -15.38 -1.12 20.31
CA GLU A 129 -15.86 -2.51 20.23
C GLU A 129 -14.81 -3.50 20.78
N HIS A 130 -13.53 -3.16 20.64
CA HIS A 130 -12.38 -3.96 21.10
C HIS A 130 -11.47 -3.12 22.02
N PRO A 131 -11.82 -2.95 23.30
CA PRO A 131 -11.01 -2.17 24.26
C PRO A 131 -9.58 -2.68 24.43
N ASP A 132 -9.34 -3.95 24.11
CA ASP A 132 -8.05 -4.66 24.14
C ASP A 132 -7.33 -4.65 22.79
N LEU A 133 -7.79 -3.88 21.81
CA LEU A 133 -7.12 -3.72 20.53
C LEU A 133 -5.64 -3.37 20.75
N GLY A 134 -4.76 -4.24 20.24
CA GLY A 134 -3.30 -4.12 20.39
C GLY A 134 -2.65 -3.34 19.25
N GLY A 135 -3.12 -3.51 18.02
CA GLY A 135 -2.50 -2.91 16.85
C GLY A 135 -3.45 -2.56 15.72
N VAL A 136 -3.01 -1.60 14.89
CA VAL A 136 -3.66 -1.19 13.64
C VAL A 136 -2.62 -1.19 12.53
N TYR A 137 -2.93 -1.81 11.41
CA TYR A 137 -2.16 -1.73 10.19
C TYR A 137 -2.96 -0.99 9.12
N ILE A 138 -2.48 0.19 8.70
CA ILE A 138 -3.05 0.97 7.60
C ILE A 138 -2.23 0.69 6.35
N SER A 139 -2.78 -0.12 5.45
CA SER A 139 -2.08 -0.56 4.23
C SER A 139 -2.16 0.44 3.07
N VAL A 140 -2.91 1.53 3.25
CA VAL A 140 -3.31 2.49 2.22
C VAL A 140 -3.24 3.94 2.75
N ASN A 141 -3.74 4.90 1.98
CA ASN A 141 -3.97 6.25 2.48
C ASN A 141 -5.12 6.24 3.52
N GLY A 142 -4.97 6.93 4.63
CA GLY A 142 -5.88 6.88 5.78
C GLY A 142 -5.16 7.05 7.12
N GLN A 143 -3.83 7.10 7.07
CA GLN A 143 -2.95 7.13 8.23
C GLN A 143 -3.14 8.37 9.11
N ILE A 144 -3.45 9.54 8.54
CA ILE A 144 -3.71 10.76 9.31
C ILE A 144 -4.98 10.58 10.14
N GLY A 145 -6.07 10.10 9.53
CA GLY A 145 -7.31 9.82 10.24
C GLY A 145 -7.13 8.77 11.34
N ALA A 146 -6.35 7.72 11.10
CA ALA A 146 -6.03 6.74 12.13
C ALA A 146 -5.24 7.36 13.31
N CYS A 147 -4.27 8.25 13.02
CA CYS A 147 -3.51 8.97 14.05
C CYS A 147 -4.40 9.89 14.89
N GLU A 148 -5.33 10.59 14.23
CA GLU A 148 -6.32 11.45 14.91
C GLU A 148 -7.21 10.61 15.83
N ALA A 149 -7.76 9.48 15.34
CA ALA A 149 -8.58 8.57 16.13
C ALA A 149 -7.84 8.03 17.36
N LEU A 150 -6.59 7.54 17.18
CA LEU A 150 -5.78 7.05 18.30
C LEU A 150 -5.50 8.14 19.33
N THR A 151 -5.27 9.37 18.87
CA THR A 151 -5.00 10.52 19.76
C THR A 151 -6.26 10.94 20.53
N GLU A 152 -7.38 11.10 19.85
CA GLU A 152 -8.67 11.51 20.44
C GLU A 152 -9.19 10.48 21.45
N MET A 153 -8.99 9.20 21.17
CA MET A 153 -9.41 8.10 22.05
C MET A 153 -8.40 7.78 23.17
N GLY A 154 -7.29 8.55 23.29
CA GLY A 154 -6.25 8.31 24.29
C GLY A 154 -5.55 6.96 24.14
N ALA A 155 -5.50 6.43 22.90
CA ALA A 155 -4.94 5.12 22.58
C ALA A 155 -3.53 5.20 21.96
N ALA A 156 -3.05 6.41 21.61
CA ALA A 156 -1.72 6.63 21.06
C ALA A 156 -0.63 6.07 21.98
N GLY A 157 0.33 5.33 21.43
CA GLY A 157 1.40 4.66 22.18
C GLY A 157 0.98 3.38 22.92
N ARG A 158 -0.32 3.18 23.18
CA ARG A 158 -0.88 1.92 23.71
C ARG A 158 -1.24 0.96 22.58
N VAL A 159 -1.96 1.44 21.58
CA VAL A 159 -2.27 0.70 20.36
C VAL A 159 -1.16 0.97 19.35
N ARG A 160 -0.56 -0.07 18.82
CA ARG A 160 0.55 0.01 17.86
C ARG A 160 0.04 0.37 16.48
N LEU A 161 0.71 1.29 15.80
CA LEU A 161 0.33 1.71 14.45
C LEU A 161 1.47 1.51 13.46
N ILE A 162 1.21 0.74 12.41
CA ILE A 162 2.08 0.60 11.25
C ILE A 162 1.35 1.14 10.02
N CYS A 163 2.02 1.95 9.23
CA CYS A 163 1.48 2.47 7.97
C CYS A 163 2.58 2.74 6.95
N HIS A 164 2.20 3.28 5.80
CA HIS A 164 3.09 3.57 4.69
C HIS A 164 3.31 5.07 4.52
N ASP A 165 4.30 5.41 3.68
CA ASP A 165 4.62 6.74 3.15
C ASP A 165 5.29 7.71 4.13
N LEU A 166 6.52 8.11 3.79
CA LEU A 166 7.32 9.10 4.50
C LEU A 166 6.88 10.55 4.20
N ILE A 167 5.57 10.82 4.27
CA ILE A 167 5.07 12.20 4.16
C ILE A 167 5.34 12.99 5.46
N PRO A 168 5.47 14.32 5.40
CA PRO A 168 5.80 15.14 6.57
C PRO A 168 4.89 14.92 7.78
N ALA A 169 3.58 14.77 7.55
CA ALA A 169 2.61 14.52 8.61
C ALA A 169 2.84 13.17 9.32
N ASN A 170 3.17 12.12 8.57
CA ASN A 170 3.46 10.79 9.13
C ASN A 170 4.77 10.79 9.92
N ILE A 171 5.81 11.46 9.39
CA ILE A 171 7.10 11.63 10.10
C ILE A 171 6.89 12.34 11.44
N GLU A 172 6.04 13.37 11.46
CA GLU A 172 5.71 14.07 12.72
C GLU A 172 4.95 13.16 13.69
N ASN A 173 4.04 12.34 13.22
CA ASN A 173 3.34 11.36 14.06
C ASN A 173 4.26 10.25 14.60
N VAL A 174 5.32 9.86 13.86
CA VAL A 174 6.39 9.00 14.42
C VAL A 174 7.12 9.71 15.56
N ARG A 175 7.52 10.98 15.38
CA ARG A 175 8.21 11.76 16.44
C ARG A 175 7.35 11.90 17.69
N ARG A 176 6.04 12.01 17.53
CA ARG A 176 5.07 12.09 18.62
C ARG A 176 4.75 10.72 19.25
N GLY A 177 5.26 9.62 18.69
CA GLY A 177 5.00 8.27 19.20
C GLY A 177 3.58 7.76 18.92
N VAL A 178 2.89 8.31 17.93
CA VAL A 178 1.57 7.83 17.47
C VAL A 178 1.74 6.70 16.46
N ILE A 179 2.71 6.82 15.56
CA ILE A 179 3.09 5.79 14.59
C ILE A 179 4.35 5.08 15.10
N ASP A 180 4.35 3.76 15.15
CA ASP A 180 5.50 2.94 15.53
C ASP A 180 6.44 2.68 14.34
N PHE A 181 5.89 2.34 13.17
CA PHE A 181 6.65 2.11 11.95
C PHE A 181 6.00 2.73 10.73
N LEU A 182 6.85 3.37 9.90
CA LEU A 182 6.54 3.80 8.54
C LEU A 182 7.30 2.94 7.54
N ILE A 183 6.60 2.46 6.53
CA ILE A 183 7.20 1.73 5.41
C ILE A 183 7.27 2.66 4.22
N ASP A 184 8.49 2.97 3.79
CA ASP A 184 8.71 3.79 2.61
C ASP A 184 8.57 2.97 1.33
N GLN A 185 7.97 3.58 0.34
CA GLN A 185 7.77 2.99 -0.99
C GLN A 185 8.77 3.52 -2.03
N ASP A 186 9.68 4.39 -1.64
CA ASP A 186 10.60 5.11 -2.53
C ASP A 186 9.87 5.80 -3.70
N ALA A 187 9.03 6.77 -3.35
CA ALA A 187 8.24 7.53 -4.33
C ALA A 187 9.13 8.26 -5.35
N HIS A 188 10.35 8.64 -4.96
CA HIS A 188 11.30 9.30 -5.86
C HIS A 188 11.78 8.33 -6.95
N MET A 189 12.18 7.12 -6.58
CA MET A 189 12.56 6.07 -7.53
C MET A 189 11.40 5.73 -8.46
N GLN A 190 10.20 5.52 -7.92
CA GLN A 190 9.02 5.22 -8.70
C GLN A 190 8.63 6.33 -9.68
N GLY A 191 8.90 7.60 -9.35
CA GLY A 191 8.64 8.72 -10.25
C GLY A 191 9.65 8.86 -11.38
N ASN A 192 10.91 8.47 -11.17
CA ASN A 192 11.99 8.68 -12.14
C ASN A 192 12.29 7.43 -13.00
N ARG A 193 12.39 6.27 -12.36
CA ARG A 193 12.85 5.03 -13.00
C ARG A 193 12.01 4.59 -14.21
N PRO A 194 10.67 4.75 -14.25
CA PRO A 194 9.89 4.43 -15.44
C PRO A 194 10.34 5.18 -16.69
N THR A 195 10.68 6.46 -16.55
CA THR A 195 11.15 7.29 -17.67
C THR A 195 12.53 6.85 -18.13
N GLU A 196 13.44 6.57 -17.20
CA GLU A 196 14.78 6.07 -17.53
C GLU A 196 14.70 4.75 -18.30
N LEU A 197 13.92 3.78 -17.82
CA LEU A 197 13.75 2.48 -18.48
C LEU A 197 13.14 2.61 -19.87
N LEU A 198 12.18 3.51 -20.07
CA LEU A 198 11.63 3.80 -21.38
C LEU A 198 12.68 4.41 -22.32
N LEU A 199 13.52 5.31 -21.83
CA LEU A 199 14.59 5.90 -22.62
C LEU A 199 15.66 4.86 -22.99
N ASP A 200 16.11 4.05 -22.04
CA ASP A 200 17.10 2.98 -22.27
C ASP A 200 16.56 1.98 -23.31
N TYR A 201 15.29 1.58 -23.20
CA TYR A 201 14.65 0.70 -24.17
C TYR A 201 14.58 1.33 -25.57
N LEU A 202 14.13 2.58 -25.66
CA LEU A 202 13.91 3.28 -26.96
C LEU A 202 15.20 3.69 -27.65
N LEU A 203 16.25 4.06 -26.90
CA LEU A 203 17.49 4.60 -27.46
C LEU A 203 18.59 3.52 -27.59
N CYS A 204 18.66 2.59 -26.64
CA CYS A 204 19.73 1.59 -26.55
C CYS A 204 19.25 0.18 -26.91
N GLY A 205 17.93 -0.06 -26.90
CA GLY A 205 17.36 -1.40 -27.08
C GLY A 205 17.47 -2.29 -25.85
N ASP A 206 17.78 -1.70 -24.69
CA ASP A 206 17.91 -2.44 -23.43
C ASP A 206 16.53 -2.89 -22.93
N ASN A 207 16.36 -4.18 -22.73
CA ASN A 207 15.11 -4.76 -22.23
C ASN A 207 15.22 -4.99 -20.71
N PRO A 208 14.42 -4.28 -19.87
CA PRO A 208 14.49 -4.35 -18.43
C PRO A 208 13.96 -5.65 -17.81
#